data_c6456a7733fa5592a013bb9921520547
#
_entry.id   c6456a7733fa5592a013bb9921520547
#
_cell.length_a   1.000
_cell.length_b   1.000
_cell.length_c   1.000
_cell.angle_alpha   90.00
_cell.angle_beta   90.00
_cell.angle_gamma   90.00
#
_symmetry.space_group_name_H-M   'P 1'
#
loop_
_entity.id
_entity.type
_entity.pdbx_description
1 polymer ?
#
loop_
_entity_poly.entity_id
_entity_poly.type
_entity_poly.pdbx_seq_one_letter_code
_entity_poly.pdbx_strand_id
1 'polypeptide(L)'
;MNDQTITNRKHAANIAAGDIVMRGALGSAQDDERSQQPLGREALDVAVAWSIVGIFFIILMGVIHSLSIILIPVVMAIVVGMILGVAASKLNSYGIPGFAVALILSSAVALVLFLVINSLIDPLSTLASEGPGIIEKAIDRFVPYLQSLRWLNFSAATFSLSSISLESIISRSGDIISVVGSNLTPAIVQGLIFFAALLLFLYSRIRLRKAMIMAFPQRHQRLRTIRTIASIEHVLSSYFATASLMYAGLGVTMVIIAYAGGLAMPFLWGLFAFLSSFVPFLGITAMTLALAVAGILTHDSLLFAFLPAIVFFTIHLLMENLAFPAVVGKNMEINPFLVFVAIIFWTWMWGAPGAMLALPLSLIGMTIARELFPSRRVVPNLPS
;
A
#
# COMPACT_ATOMS: atom_id res chain seq x y z
N MET A 1 52.50 21.47 82.27
CA MET A 1 51.77 20.32 81.71
C MET A 1 50.93 20.78 80.53
N ASN A 2 51.47 21.60 79.61
CA ASN A 2 50.68 22.21 78.54
C ASN A 2 51.33 22.16 77.15
N ASP A 3 52.52 21.63 77.02
CA ASP A 3 53.23 21.67 75.70
C ASP A 3 53.06 20.39 74.83
N GLN A 4 52.84 19.25 75.49
CA GLN A 4 52.60 17.98 74.73
C GLN A 4 51.22 17.88 74.07
N THR A 5 50.22 18.57 74.58
CA THR A 5 48.86 18.57 74.01
C THR A 5 48.74 19.40 72.73
N ILE A 6 49.54 20.46 72.61
CA ILE A 6 49.57 21.32 71.42
C ILE A 6 50.30 20.64 70.25
N THR A 7 51.37 19.89 70.55
CA THR A 7 52.16 19.18 69.57
C THR A 7 51.36 17.99 68.97
N ASN A 8 50.64 17.26 69.83
CA ASN A 8 49.76 16.12 69.33
C ASN A 8 48.57 16.62 68.49
N ARG A 9 48.00 17.79 68.79
CA ARG A 9 46.93 18.40 67.97
C ARG A 9 47.43 18.84 66.59
N LYS A 10 48.64 19.40 66.51
CA LYS A 10 49.24 19.78 65.22
C LYS A 10 49.63 18.56 64.43
N HIS A 11 50.05 17.47 65.05
CA HIS A 11 50.35 16.24 64.32
C HIS A 11 49.10 15.53 63.76
N ALA A 12 48.00 15.51 64.58
CA ALA A 12 46.73 14.97 64.13
C ALA A 12 46.08 15.80 62.98
N ALA A 13 46.23 17.15 63.08
CA ALA A 13 45.75 18.05 62.03
C ALA A 13 46.50 17.88 60.68
N ASN A 14 47.83 17.66 60.75
CA ASN A 14 48.62 17.40 59.55
C ASN A 14 48.34 16.04 58.90
N ILE A 15 48.07 15.00 59.69
CA ILE A 15 47.65 13.69 59.17
C ILE A 15 46.29 13.78 58.50
N ALA A 16 45.33 14.50 59.14
CA ALA A 16 44.00 14.70 58.55
C ALA A 16 44.04 15.55 57.26
N ALA A 17 44.93 16.58 57.22
CA ALA A 17 45.11 17.37 55.99
C ALA A 17 45.75 16.53 54.83
N GLY A 18 46.73 15.67 55.19
CA GLY A 18 47.33 14.75 54.22
C GLY A 18 46.37 13.75 53.64
N ASP A 19 45.46 13.21 54.49
CA ASP A 19 44.41 12.29 54.04
C ASP A 19 43.36 12.95 53.10
N ILE A 20 43.03 14.21 53.39
CA ILE A 20 42.09 14.97 52.54
C ILE A 20 42.73 15.26 51.17
N VAL A 21 44.01 15.64 51.14
CA VAL A 21 44.74 15.89 49.90
C VAL A 21 44.92 14.60 49.07
N MET A 22 45.26 13.48 49.75
CA MET A 22 45.33 12.17 49.04
C MET A 22 43.98 11.70 48.51
N ARG A 23 42.90 11.85 49.25
CA ARG A 23 41.55 11.53 48.77
C ARG A 23 41.11 12.42 47.61
N GLY A 24 41.46 13.71 47.66
CA GLY A 24 41.21 14.63 46.55
C GLY A 24 42.01 14.27 45.29
N ALA A 25 43.28 13.89 45.44
CA ALA A 25 44.12 13.45 44.31
C ALA A 25 43.72 12.10 43.74
N LEU A 26 43.26 11.15 44.59
CA LEU A 26 42.72 9.86 44.12
C LEU A 26 41.33 10.02 43.46
N GLY A 27 40.52 10.96 43.97
CA GLY A 27 39.22 11.29 43.34
C GLY A 27 39.41 11.93 41.97
N SER A 28 40.34 12.88 41.83
CA SER A 28 40.63 13.50 40.54
C SER A 28 41.26 12.56 39.52
N ALA A 29 42.11 11.63 39.98
CA ALA A 29 42.69 10.59 39.12
C ALA A 29 41.64 9.57 38.62
N GLN A 30 40.65 9.21 39.47
CA GLN A 30 39.54 8.36 39.08
C GLN A 30 38.53 9.06 38.16
N ASP A 31 38.32 10.35 38.32
CA ASP A 31 37.48 11.15 37.43
C ASP A 31 38.15 11.40 36.08
N ASP A 32 39.50 11.54 36.05
CA ASP A 32 40.27 11.65 34.81
C ASP A 32 40.32 10.28 34.03
N GLU A 33 40.41 9.15 34.73
CA GLU A 33 40.30 7.82 34.10
C GLU A 33 38.89 7.56 33.55
N ARG A 34 37.84 8.07 34.19
CA ARG A 34 36.47 8.00 33.69
C ARG A 34 36.23 8.91 32.49
N SER A 35 36.90 10.06 32.43
CA SER A 35 36.79 10.99 31.28
C SER A 35 37.61 10.54 30.08
N GLN A 36 38.52 9.59 30.22
CA GLN A 36 39.32 9.00 29.16
C GLN A 36 38.74 7.65 28.62
N GLN A 37 37.52 7.24 29.03
CA GLN A 37 36.85 6.16 28.33
C GLN A 37 36.61 6.62 26.91
N PRO A 38 37.10 5.87 25.89
CA PRO A 38 37.07 6.33 24.52
C PRO A 38 35.60 6.39 24.09
N LEU A 39 35.05 7.60 23.97
CA LEU A 39 33.77 7.91 23.31
C LEU A 39 33.65 7.18 21.93
N GLY A 40 34.79 6.68 21.39
CA GLY A 40 34.85 5.90 20.17
C GLY A 40 34.33 4.47 20.26
N ARG A 41 34.41 3.78 21.41
CA ARG A 41 33.94 2.39 21.51
C ARG A 41 32.42 2.28 21.58
N GLU A 42 31.77 3.06 22.42
CA GLU A 42 30.28 3.08 22.48
C GLU A 42 29.67 3.55 21.16
N ALA A 43 30.27 4.58 20.52
CA ALA A 43 29.82 5.05 19.21
C ALA A 43 30.03 3.99 18.11
N LEU A 44 31.14 3.23 18.18
CA LEU A 44 31.43 2.13 17.27
C LEU A 44 30.47 0.96 17.48
N ASP A 45 30.18 0.58 18.72
CA ASP A 45 29.24 -0.50 19.04
C ASP A 45 27.82 -0.14 18.59
N VAL A 46 27.38 1.10 18.77
CA VAL A 46 26.12 1.61 18.28
C VAL A 46 26.10 1.62 16.74
N ALA A 47 27.18 2.07 16.09
CA ALA A 47 27.26 2.07 14.62
C ALA A 47 27.23 0.64 14.06
N VAL A 48 27.95 -0.31 14.68
CA VAL A 48 27.93 -1.71 14.30
C VAL A 48 26.54 -2.31 14.48
N ALA A 49 25.86 -2.05 15.61
CA ALA A 49 24.51 -2.53 15.87
C ALA A 49 23.53 -2.03 14.80
N TRP A 50 23.56 -0.72 14.46
CA TRP A 50 22.72 -0.16 13.39
C TRP A 50 23.08 -0.70 12.01
N SER A 51 24.36 -0.96 11.73
CA SER A 51 24.79 -1.57 10.48
C SER A 51 24.27 -3.01 10.35
N ILE A 52 24.33 -3.82 11.42
CA ILE A 52 23.76 -5.17 11.43
C ILE A 52 22.26 -5.15 11.23
N VAL A 53 21.53 -4.24 11.90
CA VAL A 53 20.10 -4.06 11.72
C VAL A 53 19.80 -3.63 10.28
N GLY A 54 20.57 -2.70 9.72
CA GLY A 54 20.42 -2.28 8.32
C GLY A 54 20.63 -3.41 7.33
N ILE A 55 21.71 -4.18 7.49
CA ILE A 55 21.99 -5.37 6.65
C ILE A 55 20.87 -6.41 6.77
N PHE A 56 20.40 -6.68 7.99
CA PHE A 56 19.28 -7.59 8.20
C PHE A 56 18.02 -7.14 7.43
N PHE A 57 17.68 -5.85 7.47
CA PHE A 57 16.53 -5.33 6.73
C PHE A 57 16.73 -5.43 5.21
N ILE A 58 17.92 -5.15 4.69
CA ILE A 58 18.22 -5.29 3.26
C ILE A 58 18.06 -6.74 2.81
N ILE A 59 18.63 -7.69 3.56
CA ILE A 59 18.52 -9.12 3.26
C ILE A 59 17.05 -9.56 3.35
N LEU A 60 16.31 -9.13 4.39
CA LEU A 60 14.90 -9.43 4.55
C LEU A 60 14.08 -8.93 3.36
N MET A 61 14.31 -7.70 2.89
CA MET A 61 13.65 -7.14 1.71
C MET A 61 13.98 -7.92 0.45
N GLY A 62 15.26 -8.32 0.27
CA GLY A 62 15.67 -9.18 -0.84
C GLY A 62 14.98 -10.55 -0.83
N VAL A 63 14.84 -11.17 0.33
CA VAL A 63 14.08 -12.43 0.49
C VAL A 63 12.61 -12.25 0.17
N ILE A 64 11.96 -11.21 0.70
CA ILE A 64 10.55 -10.88 0.42
C ILE A 64 10.33 -10.62 -1.07
N HIS A 65 11.25 -9.93 -1.73
CA HIS A 65 11.19 -9.71 -3.18
C HIS A 65 11.33 -11.02 -3.96
N SER A 66 12.32 -11.85 -3.62
CA SER A 66 12.58 -13.13 -4.30
C SER A 66 11.44 -14.14 -4.14
N LEU A 67 10.75 -14.13 -2.99
CA LEU A 67 9.60 -14.98 -2.71
C LEU A 67 8.27 -14.40 -3.22
N SER A 68 8.29 -13.33 -4.02
CA SER A 68 7.10 -12.62 -4.49
C SER A 68 6.05 -13.53 -5.13
N ILE A 69 6.46 -14.53 -5.93
CA ILE A 69 5.56 -15.47 -6.61
C ILE A 69 4.63 -16.20 -5.61
N ILE A 70 5.12 -16.49 -4.41
CA ILE A 70 4.34 -17.17 -3.35
C ILE A 70 3.72 -16.15 -2.39
N LEU A 71 4.49 -15.13 -2.00
CA LEU A 71 4.04 -14.17 -0.98
C LEU A 71 2.89 -13.30 -1.47
N ILE A 72 2.91 -12.84 -2.72
CA ILE A 72 1.85 -12.00 -3.27
C ILE A 72 0.48 -12.68 -3.15
N PRO A 73 0.25 -13.87 -3.74
CA PRO A 73 -1.05 -14.53 -3.67
C PRO A 73 -1.45 -14.90 -2.24
N VAL A 74 -0.50 -15.29 -1.37
CA VAL A 74 -0.79 -15.60 0.04
C VAL A 74 -1.21 -14.34 0.81
N VAL A 75 -0.48 -13.23 0.67
CA VAL A 75 -0.83 -11.96 1.33
C VAL A 75 -2.16 -11.43 0.82
N MET A 76 -2.41 -11.48 -0.51
CA MET A 76 -3.71 -11.13 -1.07
C MET A 76 -4.83 -11.98 -0.49
N ALA A 77 -4.63 -13.31 -0.39
CA ALA A 77 -5.60 -14.22 0.20
C ALA A 77 -5.91 -13.89 1.67
N ILE A 78 -4.88 -13.56 2.46
CA ILE A 78 -5.06 -13.15 3.87
C ILE A 78 -5.86 -11.84 3.93
N VAL A 79 -5.50 -10.82 3.14
CA VAL A 79 -6.20 -9.54 3.12
C VAL A 79 -7.66 -9.72 2.71
N VAL A 80 -7.92 -10.43 1.60
CA VAL A 80 -9.29 -10.73 1.15
C VAL A 80 -10.04 -11.55 2.18
N GLY A 81 -9.39 -12.56 2.78
CA GLY A 81 -9.98 -13.37 3.84
C GLY A 81 -10.30 -12.58 5.11
N MET A 82 -9.51 -11.54 5.46
CA MET A 82 -9.82 -10.63 6.57
C MET A 82 -11.01 -9.73 6.23
N ILE A 83 -11.09 -9.21 5.01
CA ILE A 83 -12.22 -8.42 4.51
C ILE A 83 -13.51 -9.26 4.57
N LEU A 84 -13.46 -10.49 4.08
CA LEU A 84 -14.59 -11.44 4.10
C LEU A 84 -14.89 -11.98 5.51
N GLY A 85 -14.03 -11.67 6.48
CA GLY A 85 -14.14 -12.16 7.86
C GLY A 85 -15.46 -11.85 8.54
N VAL A 86 -16.03 -10.66 8.29
CA VAL A 86 -17.34 -10.29 8.84
C VAL A 86 -18.44 -11.13 8.21
N ALA A 87 -18.41 -11.31 6.88
CA ALA A 87 -19.36 -12.17 6.18
C ALA A 87 -19.25 -13.63 6.66
N ALA A 88 -18.02 -14.15 6.83
CA ALA A 88 -17.77 -15.48 7.34
C ALA A 88 -18.33 -15.66 8.75
N SER A 89 -18.16 -14.69 9.62
CA SER A 89 -18.72 -14.72 10.99
C SER A 89 -20.26 -14.75 10.98
N LYS A 90 -20.87 -13.96 10.08
CA LYS A 90 -22.32 -13.92 9.94
C LYS A 90 -22.89 -15.24 9.38
N LEU A 91 -22.23 -15.86 8.40
CA LEU A 91 -22.64 -17.16 7.88
C LEU A 91 -22.51 -18.26 8.95
N ASN A 92 -21.41 -18.24 9.73
CA ASN A 92 -21.23 -19.17 10.84
C ASN A 92 -22.32 -19.00 11.93
N SER A 93 -22.84 -17.78 12.17
CA SER A 93 -23.92 -17.56 13.14
C SER A 93 -25.26 -18.14 12.70
N TYR A 94 -25.45 -18.43 11.40
CA TYR A 94 -26.60 -19.19 10.88
C TYR A 94 -26.42 -20.71 10.98
N GLY A 95 -25.35 -21.20 11.65
CA GLY A 95 -25.11 -22.62 11.85
C GLY A 95 -24.39 -23.32 10.70
N ILE A 96 -23.93 -22.58 9.69
CA ILE A 96 -23.20 -23.16 8.54
C ILE A 96 -21.79 -23.58 9.04
N PRO A 97 -21.35 -24.83 8.78
CA PRO A 97 -20.03 -25.29 9.21
C PRO A 97 -18.91 -24.52 8.54
N GLY A 98 -17.82 -24.26 9.27
CA GLY A 98 -16.73 -23.38 8.83
C GLY A 98 -16.12 -23.76 7.48
N PHE A 99 -16.05 -25.05 7.16
CA PHE A 99 -15.59 -25.50 5.85
C PHE A 99 -16.54 -25.07 4.71
N ALA A 100 -17.85 -25.22 4.90
CA ALA A 100 -18.84 -24.79 3.91
C ALA A 100 -18.82 -23.27 3.72
N VAL A 101 -18.66 -22.49 4.82
CA VAL A 101 -18.49 -21.04 4.73
C VAL A 101 -17.25 -20.67 3.92
N ALA A 102 -16.11 -21.32 4.17
CA ALA A 102 -14.88 -21.09 3.42
C ALA A 102 -15.06 -21.41 1.94
N LEU A 103 -15.72 -22.51 1.62
CA LEU A 103 -15.99 -22.93 0.24
C LEU A 103 -16.92 -21.94 -0.46
N ILE A 104 -18.04 -21.55 0.16
CA ILE A 104 -19.01 -20.58 -0.40
C ILE A 104 -18.31 -19.25 -0.72
N LEU A 105 -17.57 -18.69 0.25
CA LEU A 105 -16.93 -17.40 0.06
C LEU A 105 -15.79 -17.45 -0.96
N SER A 106 -14.97 -18.50 -0.93
CA SER A 106 -13.90 -18.68 -1.94
C SER A 106 -14.48 -18.87 -3.34
N SER A 107 -15.57 -19.66 -3.49
CA SER A 107 -16.27 -19.83 -4.75
C SER A 107 -16.92 -18.55 -5.25
N ALA A 108 -17.45 -17.72 -4.34
CA ALA A 108 -18.00 -16.42 -4.71
C ALA A 108 -16.91 -15.48 -5.27
N VAL A 109 -15.74 -15.46 -4.63
CA VAL A 109 -14.58 -14.69 -5.14
C VAL A 109 -14.14 -15.25 -6.49
N ALA A 110 -14.05 -16.58 -6.63
CA ALA A 110 -13.68 -17.22 -7.90
C ALA A 110 -14.67 -16.87 -9.03
N LEU A 111 -15.97 -16.89 -8.73
CA LEU A 111 -17.01 -16.52 -9.70
C LEU A 111 -16.87 -15.05 -10.12
N VAL A 112 -16.67 -14.13 -9.16
CA VAL A 112 -16.48 -12.71 -9.49
C VAL A 112 -15.25 -12.52 -10.37
N LEU A 113 -14.11 -13.13 -10.02
CA LEU A 113 -12.89 -13.05 -10.82
C LEU A 113 -13.08 -13.68 -12.23
N PHE A 114 -13.77 -14.81 -12.31
CA PHE A 114 -14.10 -15.46 -13.60
C PHE A 114 -14.94 -14.53 -14.48
N LEU A 115 -15.98 -13.90 -13.92
CA LEU A 115 -16.83 -12.97 -14.68
C LEU A 115 -16.04 -11.74 -15.15
N VAL A 116 -15.17 -11.18 -14.28
CA VAL A 116 -14.30 -10.05 -14.62
C VAL A 116 -13.33 -10.45 -15.75
N ILE A 117 -12.61 -11.55 -15.60
CA ILE A 117 -11.66 -12.02 -16.62
C ILE A 117 -12.38 -12.28 -17.94
N ASN A 118 -13.50 -12.98 -17.93
CA ASN A 118 -14.29 -13.27 -19.13
C ASN A 118 -14.77 -11.99 -19.83
N SER A 119 -15.17 -10.96 -19.06
CA SER A 119 -15.59 -9.68 -19.61
C SER A 119 -14.44 -8.88 -20.23
N LEU A 120 -13.19 -9.17 -19.85
CA LEU A 120 -11.99 -8.48 -20.36
C LEU A 120 -11.35 -9.18 -21.57
N ILE A 121 -11.67 -10.45 -21.87
CA ILE A 121 -11.04 -11.22 -22.95
C ILE A 121 -11.25 -10.56 -24.30
N ASP A 122 -12.49 -10.26 -24.69
CA ASP A 122 -12.82 -9.66 -25.97
C ASP A 122 -12.20 -8.27 -26.15
N PRO A 123 -12.33 -7.34 -25.18
CA PRO A 123 -11.70 -6.04 -25.28
C PRO A 123 -10.17 -6.08 -25.35
N LEU A 124 -9.55 -6.98 -24.60
CA LEU A 124 -8.09 -7.14 -24.65
C LEU A 124 -7.64 -7.72 -25.99
N SER A 125 -8.40 -8.65 -26.56
CA SER A 125 -8.11 -9.20 -27.88
C SER A 125 -8.25 -8.14 -28.99
N THR A 126 -9.28 -7.29 -28.91
CA THR A 126 -9.47 -6.15 -29.83
C THR A 126 -8.35 -5.13 -29.68
N LEU A 127 -7.97 -4.80 -28.44
CA LEU A 127 -6.86 -3.88 -28.18
C LEU A 127 -5.52 -4.45 -28.69
N ALA A 128 -5.31 -5.76 -28.57
CA ALA A 128 -4.09 -6.40 -29.08
C ALA A 128 -4.02 -6.41 -30.60
N SER A 129 -5.16 -6.64 -31.28
CA SER A 129 -5.21 -6.69 -32.75
C SER A 129 -5.27 -5.30 -33.41
N GLU A 130 -6.03 -4.37 -32.83
CA GLU A 130 -6.27 -3.05 -33.41
C GLU A 130 -5.44 -1.94 -32.73
N GLY A 131 -4.79 -2.22 -31.61
CA GLY A 131 -4.06 -1.25 -30.80
C GLY A 131 -3.03 -0.40 -31.58
N PRO A 132 -2.21 -0.99 -32.46
CA PRO A 132 -1.28 -0.21 -33.28
C PRO A 132 -1.99 0.82 -34.17
N GLY A 133 -3.07 0.42 -34.83
CA GLY A 133 -3.89 1.32 -35.66
C GLY A 133 -4.67 2.37 -34.84
N ILE A 134 -5.01 2.03 -33.60
CA ILE A 134 -5.64 2.96 -32.65
C ILE A 134 -4.65 4.08 -32.27
N ILE A 135 -3.41 3.72 -31.94
CA ILE A 135 -2.35 4.67 -31.59
C ILE A 135 -2.02 5.57 -32.79
N GLU A 136 -1.89 5.00 -33.98
CA GLU A 136 -1.64 5.74 -35.22
C GLU A 136 -2.74 6.79 -35.48
N LYS A 137 -4.01 6.37 -35.47
CA LYS A 137 -5.15 7.28 -35.62
C LYS A 137 -5.20 8.37 -34.54
N ALA A 138 -4.87 8.03 -33.28
CA ALA A 138 -4.84 9.02 -32.20
C ALA A 138 -3.74 10.06 -32.43
N ILE A 139 -2.56 9.62 -32.88
CA ILE A 139 -1.44 10.51 -33.18
C ILE A 139 -1.78 11.40 -34.39
N ASP A 140 -2.30 10.85 -35.47
CA ASP A 140 -2.66 11.60 -36.68
C ASP A 140 -3.72 12.68 -36.41
N ARG A 141 -4.60 12.46 -35.48
CA ARG A 141 -5.59 13.47 -35.05
C ARG A 141 -5.04 14.48 -34.07
N PHE A 142 -4.18 14.09 -33.15
CA PHE A 142 -3.71 14.93 -32.06
C PHE A 142 -2.54 15.84 -32.46
N VAL A 143 -1.63 15.37 -33.29
CA VAL A 143 -0.44 16.14 -33.75
C VAL A 143 -0.83 17.41 -34.48
N PRO A 144 -1.72 17.42 -35.50
CA PRO A 144 -2.15 18.65 -36.16
C PRO A 144 -2.77 19.66 -35.21
N TYR A 145 -3.48 19.20 -34.19
CA TYR A 145 -4.07 20.10 -33.19
C TYR A 145 -3.01 20.72 -32.28
N LEU A 146 -2.01 19.96 -31.80
CA LEU A 146 -0.88 20.52 -31.07
C LEU A 146 -0.12 21.55 -31.87
N GLN A 147 0.03 21.34 -33.18
CA GLN A 147 0.66 22.27 -34.09
C GLN A 147 -0.15 23.56 -34.31
N SER A 148 -1.49 23.49 -34.15
CA SER A 148 -2.36 24.66 -34.23
C SER A 148 -2.25 25.59 -32.99
N LEU A 149 -1.73 25.09 -31.88
CA LEU A 149 -1.50 25.83 -30.64
C LEU A 149 -0.17 26.62 -30.75
N ARG A 150 -0.22 27.82 -31.35
CA ARG A 150 0.93 28.69 -31.62
C ARG A 150 1.83 29.02 -30.41
N TRP A 151 1.34 28.88 -29.20
CA TRP A 151 2.11 29.16 -27.97
C TRP A 151 2.98 27.97 -27.51
N LEU A 152 2.68 26.77 -27.98
CA LEU A 152 3.50 25.59 -27.82
C LEU A 152 4.36 25.44 -29.06
N ASN A 153 5.63 25.86 -29.02
CA ASN A 153 6.61 25.68 -30.09
C ASN A 153 6.93 24.19 -30.32
N PHE A 154 5.92 23.38 -30.66
CA PHE A 154 6.11 21.98 -31.06
C PHE A 154 6.61 21.94 -32.51
N SER A 155 7.93 21.79 -32.67
CA SER A 155 8.48 21.41 -33.98
C SER A 155 8.05 19.99 -34.30
N ALA A 156 7.50 19.76 -35.49
CA ALA A 156 7.19 18.41 -36.00
C ALA A 156 8.42 17.47 -35.97
N ALA A 157 9.62 18.02 -35.94
CA ALA A 157 10.86 17.28 -35.80
C ALA A 157 11.08 16.69 -34.40
N THR A 158 10.45 17.25 -33.36
CA THR A 158 10.56 16.72 -31.97
C THR A 158 9.61 15.52 -31.76
N PHE A 159 8.55 15.43 -32.55
CA PHE A 159 7.59 14.31 -32.58
C PHE A 159 7.72 13.50 -33.89
N SER A 160 8.87 13.59 -34.57
CA SER A 160 9.13 12.64 -35.62
C SER A 160 9.14 11.23 -35.00
N LEU A 161 8.12 10.47 -35.30
CA LEU A 161 7.95 9.07 -34.99
C LEU A 161 9.13 8.15 -35.37
N SER A 162 10.21 8.74 -35.90
CA SER A 162 11.48 8.05 -36.17
C SER A 162 12.26 7.67 -34.90
N SER A 163 11.99 8.28 -33.75
CA SER A 163 12.62 7.89 -32.48
C SER A 163 11.74 6.92 -31.65
N ILE A 164 10.43 6.92 -31.91
CA ILE A 164 9.52 5.84 -31.49
C ILE A 164 9.07 5.17 -32.79
N SER A 165 9.93 4.33 -33.37
CA SER A 165 9.56 3.68 -34.63
C SER A 165 8.23 2.94 -34.38
N LEU A 166 7.22 3.27 -35.19
CA LEU A 166 5.95 2.50 -35.26
C LEU A 166 6.28 1.01 -35.36
N GLU A 167 7.34 0.66 -36.05
CA GLU A 167 7.92 -0.66 -36.16
C GLU A 167 8.33 -1.27 -34.80
N SER A 168 8.83 -0.45 -33.86
CA SER A 168 9.14 -0.91 -32.49
C SER A 168 7.89 -1.07 -31.63
N ILE A 169 6.81 -0.35 -31.89
CA ILE A 169 5.51 -0.54 -31.22
C ILE A 169 4.78 -1.73 -31.85
N ILE A 170 4.82 -1.87 -33.17
CA ILE A 170 4.20 -2.99 -33.88
C ILE A 170 4.94 -4.31 -33.62
N SER A 171 6.28 -4.30 -33.59
CA SER A 171 7.06 -5.48 -33.20
C SER A 171 6.80 -5.86 -31.73
N ARG A 172 6.64 -4.88 -30.84
CA ARG A 172 6.25 -5.10 -29.43
C ARG A 172 4.80 -5.55 -29.26
N SER A 173 3.90 -5.31 -30.22
CA SER A 173 2.53 -5.89 -30.14
C SER A 173 2.53 -7.42 -30.30
N GLY A 174 3.44 -7.97 -31.12
CA GLY A 174 3.76 -9.40 -31.12
C GLY A 174 4.33 -9.88 -29.78
N ASP A 175 5.16 -9.03 -29.14
CA ASP A 175 5.67 -9.29 -27.79
C ASP A 175 4.57 -9.26 -26.72
N ILE A 176 3.52 -8.45 -26.86
CA ILE A 176 2.39 -8.44 -25.92
C ILE A 176 1.67 -9.78 -25.91
N ILE A 177 1.44 -10.39 -27.08
CA ILE A 177 0.82 -11.72 -27.18
C ILE A 177 1.75 -12.78 -26.59
N SER A 178 3.06 -12.69 -26.85
CA SER A 178 4.06 -13.60 -26.26
C SER A 178 4.21 -13.39 -24.75
N VAL A 179 4.18 -12.15 -24.28
CA VAL A 179 4.21 -11.79 -22.85
C VAL A 179 2.94 -12.25 -22.13
N VAL A 180 1.76 -12.13 -22.74
CA VAL A 180 0.51 -12.68 -22.20
C VAL A 180 0.59 -14.21 -22.16
N GLY A 181 1.06 -14.85 -23.22
CA GLY A 181 1.22 -16.29 -23.28
C GLY A 181 2.26 -16.85 -22.31
N SER A 182 3.42 -16.20 -22.19
CA SER A 182 4.49 -16.63 -21.27
C SER A 182 4.16 -16.39 -19.79
N ASN A 183 3.31 -15.39 -19.48
CA ASN A 183 2.88 -15.12 -18.11
C ASN A 183 1.61 -15.88 -17.70
N LEU A 184 0.99 -16.62 -18.60
CA LEU A 184 -0.23 -17.38 -18.29
C LEU A 184 0.04 -18.48 -17.25
N THR A 185 1.15 -19.22 -17.39
CA THR A 185 1.52 -20.28 -16.43
C THR A 185 1.79 -19.73 -15.02
N PRO A 186 2.63 -18.69 -14.84
CA PRO A 186 2.77 -18.04 -13.54
C PRO A 186 1.46 -17.50 -12.97
N ALA A 187 0.61 -16.90 -13.80
CA ALA A 187 -0.67 -16.37 -13.35
C ALA A 187 -1.63 -17.47 -12.85
N ILE A 188 -1.70 -18.62 -13.55
CA ILE A 188 -2.48 -19.78 -13.12
C ILE A 188 -1.96 -20.32 -11.79
N VAL A 189 -0.63 -20.50 -11.66
CA VAL A 189 -0.01 -20.98 -10.41
C VAL A 189 -0.30 -20.02 -9.25
N GLN A 190 -0.14 -18.72 -9.46
CA GLN A 190 -0.45 -17.71 -8.45
C GLN A 190 -1.95 -17.71 -8.08
N GLY A 191 -2.83 -17.89 -9.07
CA GLY A 191 -4.27 -18.04 -8.85
C GLY A 191 -4.60 -19.25 -7.99
N LEU A 192 -4.00 -20.41 -8.28
CA LEU A 192 -4.18 -21.63 -7.48
C LEU A 192 -3.67 -21.44 -6.05
N ILE A 193 -2.49 -20.81 -5.86
CA ILE A 193 -1.94 -20.50 -4.53
C ILE A 193 -2.91 -19.57 -3.79
N PHE A 194 -3.42 -18.52 -4.47
CA PHE A 194 -4.36 -17.57 -3.88
C PHE A 194 -5.63 -18.26 -3.38
N PHE A 195 -6.28 -19.07 -4.23
CA PHE A 195 -7.53 -19.74 -3.85
C PHE A 195 -7.31 -20.79 -2.77
N ALA A 196 -6.23 -21.57 -2.84
CA ALA A 196 -5.88 -22.52 -1.80
C ALA A 196 -5.62 -21.79 -0.47
N ALA A 197 -4.83 -20.71 -0.49
CA ALA A 197 -4.55 -19.92 0.69
C ALA A 197 -5.81 -19.26 1.26
N LEU A 198 -6.70 -18.70 0.41
CA LEU A 198 -7.96 -18.09 0.83
C LEU A 198 -8.89 -19.10 1.51
N LEU A 199 -9.08 -20.26 0.88
CA LEU A 199 -9.91 -21.33 1.43
C LEU A 199 -9.36 -21.82 2.78
N LEU A 200 -8.06 -22.10 2.85
CA LEU A 200 -7.40 -22.55 4.07
C LEU A 200 -7.44 -21.48 5.17
N PHE A 201 -7.22 -20.21 4.81
CA PHE A 201 -7.29 -19.09 5.75
C PHE A 201 -8.71 -18.95 6.33
N LEU A 202 -9.74 -18.91 5.49
CA LEU A 202 -11.13 -18.80 5.93
C LEU A 202 -11.55 -20.00 6.80
N TYR A 203 -11.15 -21.22 6.41
CA TYR A 203 -11.42 -22.43 7.18
C TYR A 203 -10.71 -22.42 8.53
N SER A 204 -9.42 -22.07 8.56
CA SER A 204 -8.59 -22.10 9.76
C SER A 204 -8.66 -20.82 10.60
N ARG A 205 -9.38 -19.79 10.16
CA ARG A 205 -9.42 -18.43 10.75
C ARG A 205 -9.62 -18.45 12.27
N ILE A 206 -10.59 -19.22 12.76
CA ILE A 206 -10.88 -19.31 14.21
C ILE A 206 -9.71 -19.95 14.96
N ARG A 207 -9.11 -21.00 14.38
CA ARG A 207 -7.94 -21.68 14.97
C ARG A 207 -6.70 -20.78 14.98
N LEU A 208 -6.44 -20.09 13.88
CA LEU A 208 -5.34 -19.12 13.76
C LEU A 208 -5.48 -17.99 14.75
N ARG A 209 -6.67 -17.40 14.86
CA ARG A 209 -6.97 -16.36 15.85
C ARG A 209 -6.72 -16.86 17.27
N LYS A 210 -7.20 -18.06 17.61
CA LYS A 210 -6.95 -18.68 18.92
C LYS A 210 -5.46 -18.92 19.14
N ALA A 211 -4.73 -19.43 18.16
CA ALA A 211 -3.29 -19.69 18.25
C ALA A 211 -2.51 -18.38 18.50
N MET A 212 -2.83 -17.31 17.77
CA MET A 212 -2.18 -15.98 17.93
C MET A 212 -2.45 -15.41 19.34
N ILE A 213 -3.66 -15.55 19.87
CA ILE A 213 -4.01 -15.09 21.21
C ILE A 213 -3.27 -15.89 22.28
N MET A 214 -3.21 -17.22 22.10
CA MET A 214 -2.58 -18.12 23.08
C MET A 214 -1.05 -18.11 23.03
N ALA A 215 -0.44 -17.56 21.97
CA ALA A 215 1.01 -17.38 21.88
C ALA A 215 1.56 -16.44 22.96
N PHE A 216 0.73 -15.57 23.51
CA PHE A 216 1.14 -14.66 24.58
C PHE A 216 0.81 -15.23 25.97
N PRO A 217 1.77 -15.27 26.90
CA PRO A 217 1.55 -15.85 28.24
C PRO A 217 0.66 -14.95 29.12
N GLN A 218 0.75 -13.63 28.98
CA GLN A 218 0.13 -12.67 29.87
C GLN A 218 -1.29 -12.28 29.41
N ARG A 219 -2.24 -12.19 30.36
CA ARG A 219 -3.64 -11.86 30.07
C ARG A 219 -3.81 -10.51 29.35
N HIS A 220 -3.06 -9.48 29.74
CA HIS A 220 -3.18 -8.17 29.12
C HIS A 220 -2.71 -8.18 27.64
N GLN A 221 -1.66 -8.95 27.33
CA GLN A 221 -1.19 -9.13 25.95
C GLN A 221 -2.23 -9.88 25.11
N ARG A 222 -2.88 -10.91 25.66
CA ARG A 222 -3.98 -11.63 24.98
C ARG A 222 -5.16 -10.70 24.65
N LEU A 223 -5.58 -9.89 25.62
CA LEU A 223 -6.65 -8.90 25.40
C LEU A 223 -6.28 -7.87 24.34
N ARG A 224 -5.02 -7.41 24.36
CA ARG A 224 -4.50 -6.51 23.34
C ARG A 224 -4.52 -7.16 21.96
N THR A 225 -4.04 -8.39 21.83
CA THR A 225 -4.06 -9.17 20.57
C THR A 225 -5.48 -9.34 20.04
N ILE A 226 -6.44 -9.68 20.89
CA ILE A 226 -7.86 -9.80 20.51
C ILE A 226 -8.36 -8.48 19.93
N ARG A 227 -8.08 -7.35 20.61
CA ARG A 227 -8.50 -6.02 20.17
C ARG A 227 -7.85 -5.66 18.85
N THR A 228 -6.54 -5.83 18.71
CA THR A 228 -5.81 -5.53 17.46
C THR A 228 -6.36 -6.31 16.27
N ILE A 229 -6.57 -7.63 16.41
CA ILE A 229 -7.12 -8.45 15.32
C ILE A 229 -8.53 -7.98 14.96
N ALA A 230 -9.39 -7.74 15.95
CA ALA A 230 -10.75 -7.27 15.72
C ALA A 230 -10.75 -5.87 15.05
N SER A 231 -9.87 -4.96 15.49
CA SER A 231 -9.72 -3.63 14.88
C SER A 231 -9.28 -3.72 13.42
N ILE A 232 -8.29 -4.56 13.10
CA ILE A 232 -7.82 -4.76 11.72
C ILE A 232 -8.95 -5.31 10.85
N GLU A 233 -9.65 -6.37 11.29
CA GLU A 233 -10.76 -6.96 10.54
C GLU A 233 -11.87 -5.93 10.31
N HIS A 234 -12.21 -5.14 11.32
CA HIS A 234 -13.25 -4.11 11.22
C HIS A 234 -12.83 -2.98 10.26
N VAL A 235 -11.62 -2.45 10.40
CA VAL A 235 -11.11 -1.38 9.53
C VAL A 235 -11.05 -1.82 8.07
N LEU A 236 -10.51 -3.00 7.79
CA LEU A 236 -10.43 -3.52 6.44
C LEU A 236 -11.82 -3.77 5.84
N SER A 237 -12.69 -4.50 6.55
CA SER A 237 -14.02 -4.84 6.03
C SER A 237 -14.89 -3.59 5.83
N SER A 238 -14.86 -2.64 6.76
CA SER A 238 -15.61 -1.39 6.65
C SER A 238 -15.12 -0.54 5.48
N TYR A 239 -13.79 -0.37 5.37
CA TYR A 239 -13.19 0.38 4.27
C TYR A 239 -13.54 -0.23 2.91
N PHE A 240 -13.27 -1.52 2.72
CA PHE A 240 -13.49 -2.17 1.43
C PHE A 240 -14.97 -2.33 1.07
N ALA A 241 -15.86 -2.51 2.06
CA ALA A 241 -17.30 -2.50 1.80
C ALA A 241 -17.77 -1.13 1.31
N THR A 242 -17.34 -0.05 1.98
CA THR A 242 -17.69 1.32 1.57
C THR A 242 -17.07 1.67 0.22
N ALA A 243 -15.78 1.38 0.03
CA ALA A 243 -15.09 1.60 -1.24
C ALA A 243 -15.75 0.85 -2.40
N SER A 244 -16.09 -0.43 -2.19
CA SER A 244 -16.78 -1.24 -3.22
C SER A 244 -18.13 -0.66 -3.61
N LEU A 245 -18.92 -0.18 -2.65
CA LEU A 245 -20.21 0.44 -2.93
C LEU A 245 -20.05 1.74 -3.72
N MET A 246 -19.11 2.59 -3.32
CA MET A 246 -18.84 3.87 -3.98
C MET A 246 -18.28 3.69 -5.38
N TYR A 247 -17.29 2.79 -5.53
CA TYR A 247 -16.69 2.50 -6.83
C TYR A 247 -17.68 1.78 -7.77
N ALA A 248 -18.60 0.96 -7.23
CA ALA A 248 -19.71 0.43 -8.02
C ALA A 248 -20.63 1.54 -8.55
N GLY A 249 -20.94 2.53 -7.71
CA GLY A 249 -21.67 3.71 -8.14
C GLY A 249 -20.93 4.49 -9.24
N LEU A 250 -19.61 4.67 -9.09
CA LEU A 250 -18.78 5.29 -10.12
C LEU A 250 -18.77 4.47 -11.41
N GLY A 251 -18.68 3.14 -11.32
CA GLY A 251 -18.75 2.24 -12.47
C GLY A 251 -20.06 2.37 -13.23
N VAL A 252 -21.21 2.40 -12.52
CA VAL A 252 -22.53 2.63 -13.14
C VAL A 252 -22.59 4.01 -13.80
N THR A 253 -22.11 5.04 -13.14
CA THR A 253 -22.03 6.39 -13.70
C THR A 253 -21.19 6.42 -14.98
N MET A 254 -20.07 5.68 -14.99
CA MET A 254 -19.21 5.57 -16.18
C MET A 254 -19.88 4.83 -17.33
N VAL A 255 -20.69 3.80 -17.07
CA VAL A 255 -21.51 3.18 -18.12
C VAL A 255 -22.42 4.21 -18.80
N ILE A 256 -23.06 5.07 -18.01
CA ILE A 256 -23.95 6.12 -18.53
C ILE A 256 -23.15 7.15 -19.35
N ILE A 257 -22.00 7.59 -18.85
CA ILE A 257 -21.11 8.55 -19.55
C ILE A 257 -20.64 7.95 -20.89
N ALA A 258 -20.18 6.70 -20.88
CA ALA A 258 -19.69 6.02 -22.07
C ALA A 258 -20.80 5.82 -23.10
N TYR A 259 -22.00 5.45 -22.67
CA TYR A 259 -23.15 5.31 -23.54
C TYR A 259 -23.57 6.65 -24.16
N ALA A 260 -23.69 7.70 -23.34
CA ALA A 260 -24.03 9.05 -23.79
C ALA A 260 -22.96 9.67 -24.70
N GLY A 261 -21.68 9.33 -24.45
CA GLY A 261 -20.54 9.75 -25.25
C GLY A 261 -20.31 8.86 -26.50
N GLY A 262 -21.19 7.92 -26.84
CA GLY A 262 -21.04 7.06 -28.01
C GLY A 262 -19.80 6.17 -28.02
N LEU A 263 -19.18 5.95 -26.84
CA LEU A 263 -18.02 5.06 -26.72
C LEU A 263 -18.45 3.60 -26.94
N ALA A 264 -17.63 2.83 -27.67
CA ALA A 264 -17.85 1.40 -27.81
C ALA A 264 -17.80 0.69 -26.45
N MET A 265 -18.58 -0.38 -26.29
CA MET A 265 -18.59 -1.24 -25.08
C MET A 265 -18.77 -0.48 -23.75
N PRO A 266 -19.85 0.28 -23.52
CA PRO A 266 -20.03 1.12 -22.32
C PRO A 266 -19.88 0.36 -21.01
N PHE A 267 -20.35 -0.89 -20.97
CA PHE A 267 -20.27 -1.74 -19.79
C PHE A 267 -18.81 -2.03 -19.36
N LEU A 268 -17.93 -2.16 -20.34
CA LEU A 268 -16.50 -2.37 -20.09
C LEU A 268 -15.87 -1.14 -19.41
N TRP A 269 -16.21 0.05 -19.87
CA TRP A 269 -15.74 1.30 -19.26
C TRP A 269 -16.19 1.42 -17.81
N GLY A 270 -17.42 1.01 -17.51
CA GLY A 270 -17.91 0.95 -16.13
C GLY A 270 -17.15 -0.05 -15.27
N LEU A 271 -16.90 -1.24 -15.79
CA LEU A 271 -16.12 -2.26 -15.11
C LEU A 271 -14.67 -1.80 -14.89
N PHE A 272 -14.05 -1.19 -15.88
CA PHE A 272 -12.71 -0.65 -15.77
C PHE A 272 -12.64 0.49 -14.76
N ALA A 273 -13.62 1.41 -14.73
CA ALA A 273 -13.73 2.45 -13.72
C ALA A 273 -13.84 1.88 -12.31
N PHE A 274 -14.67 0.86 -12.12
CA PHE A 274 -14.82 0.16 -10.84
C PHE A 274 -13.50 -0.46 -10.37
N LEU A 275 -12.85 -1.26 -11.24
CA LEU A 275 -11.64 -2.00 -10.88
C LEU A 275 -10.43 -1.08 -10.69
N SER A 276 -10.23 -0.10 -11.57
CA SER A 276 -9.11 0.84 -11.50
C SER A 276 -9.16 1.72 -10.25
N SER A 277 -10.34 2.04 -9.73
CA SER A 277 -10.51 2.86 -8.54
C SER A 277 -9.93 2.23 -7.27
N PHE A 278 -9.73 0.91 -7.24
CA PHE A 278 -9.03 0.26 -6.12
C PHE A 278 -7.52 0.48 -6.11
N VAL A 279 -6.94 1.01 -7.18
CA VAL A 279 -5.52 1.33 -7.28
C VAL A 279 -5.32 2.84 -7.19
N PRO A 280 -4.98 3.38 -6.01
CA PRO A 280 -4.89 4.82 -5.81
C PRO A 280 -3.91 5.48 -6.80
N PHE A 281 -4.23 6.65 -7.28
CA PHE A 281 -3.48 7.47 -8.27
C PHE A 281 -3.29 6.81 -9.64
N LEU A 282 -2.84 5.56 -9.69
CA LEU A 282 -2.59 4.85 -10.94
C LEU A 282 -3.89 4.55 -11.69
N GLY A 283 -4.93 4.14 -10.96
CA GLY A 283 -6.20 3.76 -11.55
C GLY A 283 -6.92 4.92 -12.23
N ILE A 284 -7.04 6.06 -11.52
CA ILE A 284 -7.66 7.26 -12.08
C ILE A 284 -6.87 7.80 -13.28
N THR A 285 -5.53 7.78 -13.21
CA THR A 285 -4.67 8.23 -14.31
C THR A 285 -4.84 7.33 -15.54
N ALA A 286 -4.75 6.01 -15.37
CA ALA A 286 -4.91 5.05 -16.46
C ALA A 286 -6.29 5.16 -17.11
N MET A 287 -7.35 5.25 -16.29
CA MET A 287 -8.73 5.37 -16.77
C MET A 287 -8.95 6.69 -17.53
N THR A 288 -8.47 7.82 -16.99
CA THR A 288 -8.61 9.13 -17.64
C THR A 288 -7.87 9.18 -18.99
N LEU A 289 -6.65 8.64 -19.03
CA LEU A 289 -5.89 8.53 -20.29
C LEU A 289 -6.58 7.62 -21.31
N ALA A 290 -7.06 6.47 -20.89
CA ALA A 290 -7.77 5.55 -21.76
C ALA A 290 -9.06 6.16 -22.34
N LEU A 291 -9.81 6.92 -21.52
CA LEU A 291 -11.00 7.65 -21.98
C LEU A 291 -10.65 8.79 -22.95
N ALA A 292 -9.55 9.50 -22.70
CA ALA A 292 -9.10 10.56 -23.62
C ALA A 292 -8.75 9.97 -24.98
N VAL A 293 -8.02 8.85 -25.02
CA VAL A 293 -7.70 8.15 -26.27
C VAL A 293 -8.97 7.64 -26.97
N ALA A 294 -9.85 6.97 -26.25
CA ALA A 294 -11.11 6.48 -26.79
C ALA A 294 -12.00 7.60 -27.35
N GLY A 295 -12.06 8.72 -26.64
CA GLY A 295 -12.80 9.90 -27.11
C GLY A 295 -12.24 10.53 -28.39
N ILE A 296 -10.91 10.63 -28.51
CA ILE A 296 -10.22 11.11 -29.73
C ILE A 296 -10.55 10.20 -30.94
N LEU A 297 -10.67 8.92 -30.70
CA LEU A 297 -11.01 7.93 -31.76
C LEU A 297 -12.48 7.99 -32.19
N THR A 298 -13.37 8.36 -31.25
CA THR A 298 -14.81 8.33 -31.44
C THR A 298 -15.34 9.65 -32.02
N HIS A 299 -14.77 10.79 -31.61
CA HIS A 299 -15.27 12.13 -31.96
C HIS A 299 -14.29 12.94 -32.80
N ASP A 300 -14.80 13.68 -33.79
CA ASP A 300 -13.97 14.58 -34.60
C ASP A 300 -13.67 15.91 -33.88
N SER A 301 -14.58 16.38 -33.02
CA SER A 301 -14.39 17.58 -32.21
C SER A 301 -13.64 17.25 -30.95
N LEU A 302 -12.54 17.95 -30.67
CA LEU A 302 -11.74 17.76 -29.45
C LEU A 302 -12.50 18.01 -28.17
N LEU A 303 -13.43 18.95 -28.16
CA LEU A 303 -14.27 19.22 -26.99
C LEU A 303 -15.07 17.95 -26.62
N PHE A 304 -15.70 17.32 -27.60
CA PHE A 304 -16.45 16.08 -27.37
C PHE A 304 -15.53 14.88 -27.13
N ALA A 305 -14.33 14.88 -27.73
CA ALA A 305 -13.35 13.83 -27.52
C ALA A 305 -12.84 13.76 -26.05
N PHE A 306 -12.56 14.90 -25.45
CA PHE A 306 -12.07 14.93 -24.06
C PHE A 306 -13.20 14.94 -23.01
N LEU A 307 -14.43 15.19 -23.42
CA LEU A 307 -15.56 15.31 -22.49
C LEU A 307 -15.74 14.10 -21.57
N PRO A 308 -15.73 12.82 -22.04
CA PRO A 308 -15.85 11.66 -21.18
C PRO A 308 -14.73 11.57 -20.14
N ALA A 309 -13.50 11.88 -20.51
CA ALA A 309 -12.33 11.87 -19.62
C ALA A 309 -12.45 12.96 -18.54
N ILE A 310 -12.82 14.18 -18.93
CA ILE A 310 -12.97 15.32 -18.00
C ILE A 310 -14.12 15.04 -17.03
N VAL A 311 -15.26 14.55 -17.51
CA VAL A 311 -16.42 14.24 -16.68
C VAL A 311 -16.09 13.13 -15.69
N PHE A 312 -15.47 12.05 -16.15
CA PHE A 312 -15.01 10.96 -15.27
C PHE A 312 -14.05 11.47 -14.19
N PHE A 313 -13.01 12.19 -14.60
CA PHE A 313 -12.00 12.73 -13.68
C PHE A 313 -12.64 13.63 -12.62
N THR A 314 -13.55 14.52 -13.03
CA THR A 314 -14.24 15.44 -12.13
C THR A 314 -15.13 14.69 -11.14
N ILE A 315 -15.93 13.72 -11.62
CA ILE A 315 -16.80 12.92 -10.74
C ILE A 315 -15.96 12.09 -9.77
N HIS A 316 -14.86 11.49 -10.25
CA HIS A 316 -13.96 10.72 -9.40
C HIS A 316 -13.34 11.60 -8.30
N LEU A 317 -12.86 12.80 -8.64
CA LEU A 317 -12.33 13.76 -7.67
C LEU A 317 -13.36 14.17 -6.64
N LEU A 318 -14.60 14.49 -7.08
CA LEU A 318 -15.69 14.85 -6.17
C LEU A 318 -16.04 13.67 -5.25
N MET A 319 -16.06 12.47 -5.78
CA MET A 319 -16.32 11.27 -5.00
C MET A 319 -15.24 11.03 -3.94
N GLU A 320 -13.95 11.09 -4.31
CA GLU A 320 -12.86 10.84 -3.37
C GLU A 320 -12.71 11.94 -2.31
N ASN A 321 -12.89 13.21 -2.69
CA ASN A 321 -12.62 14.32 -1.79
C ASN A 321 -13.85 14.78 -0.98
N LEU A 322 -15.06 14.50 -1.44
CA LEU A 322 -16.30 14.92 -0.76
C LEU A 322 -17.14 13.73 -0.28
N ALA A 323 -17.48 12.80 -1.18
CA ALA A 323 -18.43 11.75 -0.83
C ALA A 323 -17.78 10.67 0.05
N PHE A 324 -16.55 10.26 -0.25
CA PHE A 324 -15.85 9.22 0.51
C PHE A 324 -15.63 9.63 1.99
N PRO A 325 -15.07 10.82 2.31
CA PRO A 325 -14.96 11.28 3.69
C PRO A 325 -16.30 11.46 4.41
N ALA A 326 -17.35 11.87 3.68
CA ALA A 326 -18.69 12.03 4.24
C ALA A 326 -19.32 10.70 4.67
N VAL A 327 -19.07 9.62 3.91
CA VAL A 327 -19.60 8.28 4.20
C VAL A 327 -18.75 7.54 5.23
N VAL A 328 -17.43 7.58 5.10
CA VAL A 328 -16.49 6.86 5.99
C VAL A 328 -16.35 7.54 7.35
N GLY A 329 -16.57 8.87 7.40
CA GLY A 329 -16.44 9.68 8.61
C GLY A 329 -14.99 9.98 9.00
N LYS A 330 -14.82 10.89 9.97
CA LYS A 330 -13.52 11.42 10.41
C LYS A 330 -12.61 10.40 11.12
N ASN A 331 -13.11 9.20 11.43
CA ASN A 331 -12.35 8.20 12.19
C ASN A 331 -11.32 7.42 11.36
N MET A 332 -11.32 7.57 10.05
CA MET A 332 -10.40 6.90 9.12
C MET A 332 -9.48 7.89 8.38
N GLU A 333 -9.08 8.98 9.03
CA GLU A 333 -8.09 9.89 8.45
C GLU A 333 -6.76 9.13 8.23
N ILE A 334 -6.52 8.75 7.00
CA ILE A 334 -5.26 8.18 6.55
C ILE A 334 -4.44 9.37 6.00
N ASN A 335 -3.21 9.51 6.46
CA ASN A 335 -2.33 10.54 5.91
C ASN A 335 -2.01 10.22 4.45
N PRO A 336 -2.40 11.07 3.47
CA PRO A 336 -2.19 10.82 2.04
C PRO A 336 -0.71 10.61 1.67
N PHE A 337 0.20 11.29 2.37
CA PHE A 337 1.63 11.13 2.16
C PHE A 337 2.12 9.73 2.51
N LEU A 338 1.64 9.16 3.64
CA LEU A 338 2.01 7.80 4.03
C LEU A 338 1.48 6.76 3.03
N VAL A 339 0.26 6.97 2.51
CA VAL A 339 -0.31 6.11 1.47
C VAL A 339 0.52 6.20 0.19
N PHE A 340 0.90 7.41 -0.23
CA PHE A 340 1.72 7.62 -1.41
C PHE A 340 3.09 6.91 -1.29
N VAL A 341 3.77 7.09 -0.17
CA VAL A 341 5.05 6.41 0.10
C VAL A 341 4.88 4.88 0.11
N ALA A 342 3.79 4.38 0.72
CA ALA A 342 3.50 2.95 0.74
C ALA A 342 3.25 2.41 -0.67
N ILE A 343 2.53 3.16 -1.54
CA ILE A 343 2.30 2.75 -2.93
C ILE A 343 3.62 2.65 -3.68
N ILE A 344 4.51 3.66 -3.58
CA ILE A 344 5.83 3.62 -4.22
C ILE A 344 6.62 2.41 -3.72
N PHE A 345 6.68 2.22 -2.41
CA PHE A 345 7.43 1.12 -1.78
C PHE A 345 6.91 -0.25 -2.23
N TRP A 346 5.61 -0.51 -2.12
CA TRP A 346 5.05 -1.80 -2.49
C TRP A 346 5.04 -2.04 -4.00
N THR A 347 4.90 -0.97 -4.81
CA THR A 347 5.04 -1.06 -6.27
C THR A 347 6.47 -1.44 -6.66
N TRP A 348 7.47 -0.84 -6.01
CA TRP A 348 8.86 -1.22 -6.21
C TRP A 348 9.13 -2.66 -5.79
N MET A 349 8.53 -3.10 -4.68
CA MET A 349 8.74 -4.44 -4.11
C MET A 349 8.09 -5.54 -4.96
N TRP A 350 6.83 -5.36 -5.37
CA TRP A 350 5.99 -6.41 -5.98
C TRP A 350 5.28 -5.97 -7.26
N GLY A 351 5.64 -4.84 -7.86
CA GLY A 351 5.00 -4.34 -9.08
C GLY A 351 3.53 -3.96 -8.89
N ALA A 352 2.71 -4.18 -9.91
CA ALA A 352 1.28 -3.84 -9.89
C ALA A 352 0.49 -4.51 -8.74
N PRO A 353 0.68 -5.80 -8.39
CA PRO A 353 0.08 -6.39 -7.20
C PRO A 353 0.46 -5.67 -5.90
N GLY A 354 1.70 -5.17 -5.81
CA GLY A 354 2.16 -4.38 -4.68
C GLY A 354 1.40 -3.06 -4.54
N ALA A 355 1.17 -2.36 -5.64
CA ALA A 355 0.35 -1.14 -5.64
C ALA A 355 -1.07 -1.40 -5.11
N MET A 356 -1.70 -2.50 -5.52
CA MET A 356 -3.04 -2.90 -5.04
C MET A 356 -3.04 -3.25 -3.54
N LEU A 357 -1.97 -3.88 -3.05
CA LEU A 357 -1.83 -4.25 -1.65
C LEU A 357 -1.39 -3.11 -0.75
N ALA A 358 -0.87 -2.02 -1.31
CA ALA A 358 -0.30 -0.91 -0.54
C ALA A 358 -1.28 -0.32 0.48
N LEU A 359 -2.53 -0.11 0.08
CA LEU A 359 -3.56 0.46 0.94
C LEU A 359 -3.98 -0.49 2.07
N PRO A 360 -4.38 -1.77 1.81
CA PRO A 360 -4.71 -2.68 2.89
C PRO A 360 -3.54 -2.94 3.84
N LEU A 361 -2.31 -3.06 3.35
CA LEU A 361 -1.15 -3.24 4.21
C LEU A 361 -0.87 -1.99 5.06
N SER A 362 -1.06 -0.80 4.51
CA SER A 362 -0.96 0.46 5.27
C SER A 362 -2.01 0.55 6.37
N LEU A 363 -3.26 0.16 6.09
CA LEU A 363 -4.35 0.10 7.08
C LEU A 363 -4.01 -0.87 8.22
N ILE A 364 -3.50 -2.05 7.90
CA ILE A 364 -3.05 -3.03 8.89
C ILE A 364 -1.93 -2.43 9.74
N GLY A 365 -0.88 -1.90 9.11
CA GLY A 365 0.28 -1.31 9.79
C GLY A 365 -0.11 -0.16 10.71
N MET A 366 -0.94 0.77 10.25
CA MET A 366 -1.44 1.90 11.05
C MET A 366 -2.30 1.43 12.23
N THR A 367 -3.16 0.42 12.02
CA THR A 367 -4.00 -0.13 13.09
C THR A 367 -3.14 -0.79 14.16
N ILE A 368 -2.14 -1.57 13.75
CA ILE A 368 -1.16 -2.16 14.69
C ILE A 368 -0.41 -1.06 15.43
N ALA A 369 0.08 -0.04 14.73
CA ALA A 369 0.82 1.07 15.35
C ALA A 369 -0.04 1.83 16.38
N ARG A 370 -1.30 2.11 16.08
CA ARG A 370 -2.25 2.77 17.02
C ARG A 370 -2.50 1.93 18.27
N GLU A 371 -2.59 0.63 18.14
CA GLU A 371 -2.79 -0.29 19.28
C GLU A 371 -1.51 -0.50 20.08
N LEU A 372 -0.33 -0.46 19.43
CA LEU A 372 0.96 -0.60 20.10
C LEU A 372 1.41 0.69 20.78
N PHE A 373 1.16 1.83 20.16
CA PHE A 373 1.55 3.15 20.64
C PHE A 373 0.32 4.05 20.83
N PRO A 374 -0.53 3.77 21.86
CA PRO A 374 -1.68 4.60 22.11
C PRO A 374 -1.20 6.02 22.42
N SER A 375 -1.52 6.97 21.54
CA SER A 375 -1.24 8.38 21.80
C SER A 375 -1.99 8.78 23.08
N ARG A 376 -1.26 9.20 24.12
CA ARG A 376 -1.84 9.89 25.26
C ARG A 376 -2.51 11.13 24.69
N ARG A 377 -3.84 11.19 24.73
CA ARG A 377 -4.55 12.45 24.49
C ARG A 377 -4.05 13.42 25.57
N VAL A 378 -3.15 14.32 25.17
CA VAL A 378 -2.86 15.50 25.98
C VAL A 378 -4.16 16.29 25.94
N VAL A 379 -4.93 16.21 27.00
CA VAL A 379 -6.08 17.11 27.20
C VAL A 379 -5.45 18.50 27.36
N PRO A 380 -5.70 19.46 26.48
CA PRO A 380 -5.20 20.82 26.68
C PRO A 380 -5.82 21.32 28.00
N ASN A 381 -4.98 21.72 28.95
CA ASN A 381 -5.45 22.49 30.10
C ASN A 381 -5.98 23.81 29.56
N LEU A 382 -7.28 23.93 29.47
CA LEU A 382 -7.92 25.21 29.22
C LEU A 382 -7.69 26.07 30.45
N PRO A 383 -7.13 27.30 30.33
CA PRO A 383 -7.05 28.21 31.44
C PRO A 383 -8.45 28.52 31.92
N SER A 384 -8.66 28.37 33.23
CA SER A 384 -9.88 28.70 33.94
C SER A 384 -10.18 30.19 33.86
#